data_9d0268468bcd539cfcbfc945cfcfdce7
#
_entry.id   9d0268468bcd539cfcbfc945cfcfdce7
#
_cell.length_a   1.000
_cell.length_b   1.000
_cell.length_c   1.000
_cell.angle_alpha   90.00
_cell.angle_beta   90.00
_cell.angle_gamma   90.00
#
_symmetry.space_group_name_H-M   'P 1'
#
loop_
_entity.id
_entity.type
_entity.pdbx_description
1 polymer ?
#
loop_
_entity_poly.entity_id
_entity_poly.type
_entity_poly.pdbx_seq_one_letter_code
_entity_poly.pdbx_strand_id
1 'polypeptide(L)'
;MLKQTVTCGIDLFDKNNQNRGGGTMFQHINNIIRDFLCCFKRTETWQWFAIIVMGFIVRRGDRGITLVISALKLDPELYHTMLHFFRSKAYEVGCLYERWIEVAQREIEFVKVAGRVILLGDHIKIPKEGRRMPGIQIVHQESENSGKGEYIEGHIHAQVSAVVSKEGNSRSLPLRTERQQSPPKIEGTKKPDGDTLVTQMLNLVVVVMKSIKNATATVALDAYFAKASAFMAIDKCVDENGARRLEIVTRGRDDTVGYMPPCPRPKGKRGRPPKYGSKVSLWNLFADMGRFSEATLTLYGKPTKVQYRCLDLTWKPLDRVVRFVVVSSSLGKMILLCSDLNINPEDAITIFCLRFKIETSFDEQKNHNGGFAYRFWTKYLEKRKRWTNNSQPKDPNPPKQVVDAKRAIEVYLCMSTISAGILTIIAFAHNRQIWGRFPGWIKTRRTSIPSIAVTKETLAQDFPVFLKKYPHLPLCFIINARHRSIDFLYEDVV
;
A
#
# COMPACT_ATOMS: atom_id res chain seq x y z
N MET A 1 -11.76 32.06 -30.85
CA MET A 1 -11.81 33.13 -29.83
C MET A 1 -12.38 32.60 -28.52
N LEU A 2 -11.79 31.59 -27.85
CA LEU A 2 -12.26 30.99 -26.56
C LEU A 2 -11.11 30.44 -25.72
N LYS A 3 -9.88 30.95 -25.94
CA LYS A 3 -8.69 30.45 -25.23
C LYS A 3 -8.19 31.30 -24.04
N GLN A 4 -8.84 32.42 -23.71
CA GLN A 4 -8.31 33.36 -22.70
C GLN A 4 -9.08 33.44 -21.38
N THR A 5 -10.21 32.72 -21.20
CA THR A 5 -11.08 32.95 -20.02
C THR A 5 -10.89 31.93 -18.88
N VAL A 6 -10.12 30.85 -19.04
CA VAL A 6 -9.99 29.80 -18.02
C VAL A 6 -8.82 30.03 -17.07
N THR A 7 -7.79 30.76 -17.45
CA THR A 7 -6.62 31.03 -16.59
C THR A 7 -6.89 32.07 -15.51
N CYS A 8 -7.83 32.97 -15.70
CA CYS A 8 -8.13 34.07 -14.76
C CYS A 8 -8.96 33.66 -13.54
N GLY A 9 -9.65 32.49 -13.58
CA GLY A 9 -10.48 32.03 -12.46
C GLY A 9 -9.74 31.28 -11.36
N ILE A 10 -8.52 30.82 -11.61
CA ILE A 10 -7.74 30.02 -10.64
C ILE A 10 -6.92 30.92 -9.71
N ASP A 11 -6.42 32.06 -10.18
CA ASP A 11 -5.59 32.98 -9.39
C ASP A 11 -6.35 33.83 -8.37
N LEU A 12 -7.67 33.95 -8.51
CA LEU A 12 -8.52 34.78 -7.61
C LEU A 12 -8.88 34.09 -6.29
N PHE A 13 -8.60 32.78 -6.14
CA PHE A 13 -9.03 32.00 -4.94
C PHE A 13 -7.94 31.83 -3.87
N ASP A 14 -6.72 32.32 -4.08
CA ASP A 14 -5.56 31.98 -3.25
C ASP A 14 -5.36 32.85 -1.98
N LYS A 15 -6.17 33.86 -1.74
CA LYS A 15 -5.93 34.81 -0.61
C LYS A 15 -6.86 34.73 0.60
N ASN A 16 -7.94 33.94 0.60
CA ASN A 16 -8.94 34.04 1.67
C ASN A 16 -9.37 32.77 2.39
N ASN A 17 -8.59 31.68 2.45
CA ASN A 17 -9.03 30.49 3.18
C ASN A 17 -7.98 29.90 4.14
N GLN A 18 -7.53 30.70 5.11
CA GLN A 18 -6.79 30.22 6.30
C GLN A 18 -7.68 29.75 7.44
N ASN A 19 -8.97 29.56 7.25
CA ASN A 19 -9.86 28.99 8.27
C ASN A 19 -9.87 27.45 8.19
N ARG A 20 -8.91 26.80 8.88
CA ARG A 20 -8.82 25.35 9.09
C ARG A 20 -9.87 24.75 10.03
N GLY A 21 -10.89 25.49 10.43
CA GLY A 21 -11.93 25.03 11.33
C GLY A 21 -13.30 25.10 10.69
N GLY A 22 -13.86 23.98 10.18
CA GLY A 22 -15.26 23.88 9.77
C GLY A 22 -15.57 23.61 8.30
N GLY A 23 -14.59 23.30 7.46
CA GLY A 23 -14.82 22.90 6.07
C GLY A 23 -15.60 21.58 5.94
N THR A 24 -16.40 21.44 4.86
CA THR A 24 -17.09 20.19 4.57
C THR A 24 -16.09 19.08 4.19
N MET A 25 -16.48 17.80 4.32
CA MET A 25 -15.66 16.65 3.89
C MET A 25 -15.18 16.81 2.43
N PHE A 26 -16.05 17.31 1.56
CA PHE A 26 -15.74 17.50 0.13
C PHE A 26 -14.83 18.69 -0.15
N GLN A 27 -14.88 19.75 0.66
CA GLN A 27 -13.90 20.85 0.57
C GLN A 27 -12.50 20.34 0.94
N HIS A 28 -12.40 19.48 1.96
CA HIS A 28 -11.14 18.83 2.31
C HIS A 28 -10.62 17.95 1.17
N ILE A 29 -11.47 17.10 0.58
CA ILE A 29 -11.12 16.29 -0.59
C ILE A 29 -10.69 17.18 -1.77
N ASN A 30 -11.42 18.24 -2.07
CA ASN A 30 -11.08 19.19 -3.13
C ASN A 30 -9.70 19.79 -2.92
N ASN A 31 -9.35 20.18 -1.71
CA ASN A 31 -8.04 20.74 -1.37
C ASN A 31 -6.92 19.72 -1.56
N ILE A 32 -7.12 18.48 -1.11
CA ILE A 32 -6.16 17.40 -1.34
C ILE A 32 -5.97 17.15 -2.84
N ILE A 33 -7.02 17.09 -3.64
CA ILE A 33 -6.93 16.87 -5.09
C ILE A 33 -6.22 18.02 -5.79
N ARG A 34 -6.43 19.27 -5.36
CA ARG A 34 -5.73 20.44 -5.90
C ARG A 34 -4.22 20.40 -5.71
N ASP A 35 -3.74 19.80 -4.64
CA ASP A 35 -2.31 19.67 -4.37
C ASP A 35 -1.55 18.88 -5.45
N PHE A 36 -2.24 18.11 -6.27
CA PHE A 36 -1.66 17.37 -7.39
C PHE A 36 -1.53 18.18 -8.68
N LEU A 37 -1.96 19.46 -8.73
CA LEU A 37 -1.83 20.31 -9.92
C LEU A 37 -0.40 20.34 -10.47
N CYS A 38 0.58 20.42 -9.59
CA CYS A 38 2.00 20.46 -9.94
C CYS A 38 2.53 19.21 -10.67
N CYS A 39 1.81 18.07 -10.58
CA CYS A 39 2.19 16.82 -11.25
C CYS A 39 1.77 16.81 -12.74
N PHE A 40 1.07 17.81 -13.22
CA PHE A 40 0.50 17.85 -14.56
C PHE A 40 0.91 19.09 -15.34
N LYS A 41 1.38 18.89 -16.57
CA LYS A 41 1.72 20.00 -17.47
C LYS A 41 0.50 20.74 -18.04
N ARG A 42 -0.66 20.06 -18.06
CA ARG A 42 -1.91 20.60 -18.62
C ARG A 42 -3.04 20.47 -17.61
N THR A 43 -3.82 21.52 -17.46
CA THR A 43 -4.98 21.56 -16.55
C THR A 43 -6.02 20.49 -16.91
N GLU A 44 -6.25 20.22 -18.21
CA GLU A 44 -7.20 19.20 -18.65
C GLU A 44 -6.80 17.79 -18.17
N THR A 45 -5.50 17.49 -18.16
CA THR A 45 -5.01 16.20 -17.66
C THR A 45 -5.23 16.08 -16.15
N TRP A 46 -4.99 17.15 -15.40
CA TRP A 46 -5.31 17.20 -13.98
C TRP A 46 -6.83 17.09 -13.72
N GLN A 47 -7.66 17.69 -14.55
CA GLN A 47 -9.13 17.56 -14.41
C GLN A 47 -9.55 16.09 -14.52
N TRP A 48 -8.97 15.33 -15.43
CA TRP A 48 -9.25 13.89 -15.53
C TRP A 48 -8.74 13.11 -14.30
N PHE A 49 -7.59 13.47 -13.76
CA PHE A 49 -7.13 12.94 -12.48
C PHE A 49 -8.15 13.19 -11.37
N ALA A 50 -8.62 14.43 -11.23
CA ALA A 50 -9.59 14.82 -10.21
C ALA A 50 -10.93 14.04 -10.35
N ILE A 51 -11.44 13.91 -11.58
CA ILE A 51 -12.65 13.14 -11.91
C ILE A 51 -12.46 11.67 -11.51
N ILE A 52 -11.35 11.05 -11.90
CA ILE A 52 -11.10 9.63 -11.65
C ILE A 52 -10.97 9.36 -10.16
N VAL A 53 -10.18 10.17 -9.42
CA VAL A 53 -10.02 10.04 -7.97
C VAL A 53 -11.37 10.21 -7.27
N MET A 54 -12.14 11.24 -7.63
CA MET A 54 -13.47 11.45 -7.06
C MET A 54 -14.42 10.30 -7.40
N GLY A 55 -14.37 9.80 -8.63
CA GLY A 55 -15.14 8.63 -9.02
C GLY A 55 -14.81 7.38 -8.21
N PHE A 56 -13.53 7.13 -7.89
CA PHE A 56 -13.12 6.06 -6.98
C PHE A 56 -13.66 6.25 -5.56
N ILE A 57 -13.74 7.50 -5.09
CA ILE A 57 -14.27 7.85 -3.76
C ILE A 57 -15.78 7.59 -3.67
N VAL A 58 -16.58 7.97 -4.68
CA VAL A 58 -18.05 7.93 -4.56
C VAL A 58 -18.73 6.76 -5.27
N ARG A 59 -18.03 6.02 -6.17
CA ARG A 59 -18.65 4.89 -6.88
C ARG A 59 -19.04 3.79 -5.91
N ARG A 60 -20.20 3.18 -6.11
CA ARG A 60 -20.64 1.96 -5.43
C ARG A 60 -20.29 0.75 -6.29
N GLY A 61 -19.67 -0.27 -5.67
CA GLY A 61 -19.23 -1.49 -6.35
C GLY A 61 -17.78 -1.44 -6.86
N ASP A 62 -17.34 -2.53 -7.47
CA ASP A 62 -15.96 -2.85 -7.82
C ASP A 62 -15.66 -2.87 -9.32
N ARG A 63 -16.65 -2.61 -10.17
CA ARG A 63 -16.52 -2.76 -11.62
C ARG A 63 -15.86 -1.57 -12.28
N GLY A 64 -14.59 -1.72 -12.68
CA GLY A 64 -13.87 -0.93 -13.66
C GLY A 64 -14.10 0.59 -13.76
N ILE A 65 -13.76 1.13 -14.91
CA ILE A 65 -13.82 2.57 -15.22
C ILE A 65 -15.26 3.03 -15.46
N THR A 66 -16.11 2.18 -16.02
CA THR A 66 -17.51 2.51 -16.35
C THR A 66 -18.32 2.96 -15.13
N LEU A 67 -17.98 2.42 -13.93
CA LEU A 67 -18.61 2.88 -12.68
C LEU A 67 -18.22 4.32 -12.28
N VAL A 68 -17.07 4.82 -12.73
CA VAL A 68 -16.72 6.23 -12.52
C VAL A 68 -17.67 7.14 -13.31
N ILE A 69 -17.92 6.79 -14.58
CA ILE A 69 -18.87 7.52 -15.44
C ILE A 69 -20.27 7.51 -14.83
N SER A 70 -20.75 6.31 -14.47
CA SER A 70 -22.09 6.15 -13.87
C SER A 70 -22.22 6.88 -12.52
N ALA A 71 -21.25 6.74 -11.61
CA ALA A 71 -21.32 7.34 -10.28
C ALA A 71 -21.29 8.88 -10.30
N LEU A 72 -20.56 9.45 -11.27
CA LEU A 72 -20.47 10.90 -11.46
C LEU A 72 -21.47 11.44 -12.49
N LYS A 73 -22.33 10.59 -13.08
CA LYS A 73 -23.30 10.93 -14.13
C LYS A 73 -22.67 11.66 -15.31
N LEU A 74 -21.45 11.25 -15.69
CA LEU A 74 -20.75 11.85 -16.83
C LEU A 74 -21.38 11.37 -18.14
N ASP A 75 -21.16 12.14 -19.20
CA ASP A 75 -21.50 11.73 -20.55
C ASP A 75 -20.78 10.42 -20.91
N PRO A 76 -21.51 9.36 -21.35
CA PRO A 76 -20.93 8.09 -21.74
C PRO A 76 -19.89 8.19 -22.86
N GLU A 77 -19.98 9.16 -23.75
CA GLU A 77 -19.02 9.39 -24.85
C GLU A 77 -17.61 9.71 -24.32
N LEU A 78 -17.51 10.24 -23.10
CA LEU A 78 -16.24 10.52 -22.44
C LEU A 78 -15.47 9.26 -22.01
N TYR A 79 -16.05 8.07 -22.19
CA TYR A 79 -15.39 6.79 -21.83
C TYR A 79 -14.03 6.63 -22.51
N HIS A 80 -13.93 6.90 -23.81
CA HIS A 80 -12.66 6.76 -24.53
C HIS A 80 -11.62 7.78 -24.09
N THR A 81 -12.03 9.01 -23.79
CA THR A 81 -11.14 10.05 -23.25
C THR A 81 -10.61 9.65 -21.87
N MET A 82 -11.47 9.10 -21.01
CA MET A 82 -11.05 8.57 -19.70
C MET A 82 -10.08 7.39 -19.86
N LEU A 83 -10.32 6.46 -20.80
CA LEU A 83 -9.38 5.38 -21.11
C LEU A 83 -8.03 5.91 -21.59
N HIS A 84 -8.03 6.98 -22.38
CA HIS A 84 -6.81 7.62 -22.85
C HIS A 84 -5.98 8.15 -21.66
N PHE A 85 -6.61 8.72 -20.63
CA PHE A 85 -5.89 9.16 -19.42
C PHE A 85 -5.03 8.03 -18.83
N PHE A 86 -5.57 6.83 -18.67
CA PHE A 86 -4.84 5.70 -18.08
C PHE A 86 -3.62 5.25 -18.90
N ARG A 87 -3.61 5.53 -20.23
CA ARG A 87 -2.52 5.19 -21.15
C ARG A 87 -1.56 6.35 -21.41
N SER A 88 -1.94 7.54 -21.01
CA SER A 88 -1.22 8.78 -21.32
C SER A 88 0.16 8.84 -20.66
N LYS A 89 1.15 9.33 -21.39
CA LYS A 89 2.50 9.66 -20.92
C LYS A 89 2.66 11.15 -20.56
N ALA A 90 1.56 11.89 -20.46
CA ALA A 90 1.60 13.33 -20.16
C ALA A 90 1.94 13.65 -18.69
N TYR A 91 2.04 12.65 -17.84
CA TYR A 91 2.42 12.74 -16.43
C TYR A 91 3.16 11.48 -15.98
N GLU A 92 3.88 11.56 -14.87
CA GLU A 92 4.63 10.44 -14.31
C GLU A 92 3.94 9.88 -13.05
N VAL A 93 3.76 8.54 -13.01
CA VAL A 93 3.13 7.84 -11.88
C VAL A 93 3.97 7.98 -10.60
N GLY A 94 5.30 8.01 -10.75
CA GLY A 94 6.22 8.26 -9.64
C GLY A 94 5.95 9.59 -8.96
N CYS A 95 5.81 10.67 -9.74
CA CYS A 95 5.49 12.02 -9.25
C CYS A 95 4.15 12.07 -8.49
N LEU A 96 3.13 11.33 -8.97
CA LEU A 96 1.85 11.24 -8.27
C LEU A 96 1.99 10.56 -6.90
N TYR A 97 2.77 9.48 -6.80
CA TYR A 97 3.02 8.82 -5.52
C TYR A 97 3.87 9.66 -4.57
N GLU A 98 4.91 10.33 -5.06
CA GLU A 98 5.73 11.24 -4.27
C GLU A 98 4.87 12.35 -3.68
N ARG A 99 4.06 13.00 -4.54
CA ARG A 99 3.13 14.04 -4.09
C ARG A 99 2.09 13.51 -3.11
N TRP A 100 1.57 12.31 -3.34
CA TRP A 100 0.64 11.66 -2.42
C TRP A 100 1.26 11.46 -1.03
N ILE A 101 2.49 10.97 -0.95
CA ILE A 101 3.19 10.77 0.32
C ILE A 101 3.41 12.10 1.06
N GLU A 102 3.79 13.16 0.34
CA GLU A 102 3.92 14.51 0.92
C GLU A 102 2.59 15.03 1.48
N VAL A 103 1.51 14.88 0.71
CA VAL A 103 0.16 15.24 1.15
C VAL A 103 -0.26 14.44 2.37
N ALA A 104 -0.07 13.12 2.34
CA ALA A 104 -0.41 12.24 3.45
C ALA A 104 0.31 12.62 4.76
N GLN A 105 1.62 12.93 4.69
CA GLN A 105 2.39 13.39 5.85
C GLN A 105 1.89 14.73 6.42
N ARG A 106 1.37 15.60 5.58
CA ARG A 106 0.80 16.89 6.00
C ARG A 106 -0.58 16.72 6.65
N GLU A 107 -1.41 15.84 6.09
CA GLU A 107 -2.83 15.69 6.49
C GLU A 107 -3.02 14.82 7.73
N ILE A 108 -2.11 13.87 7.98
CA ILE A 108 -2.24 12.94 9.11
C ILE A 108 -0.88 12.52 9.65
N GLU A 109 -0.75 12.48 10.97
CA GLU A 109 0.49 12.06 11.61
C GLU A 109 0.67 10.54 11.50
N PHE A 110 1.87 10.12 11.05
CA PHE A 110 2.27 8.72 11.04
C PHE A 110 2.71 8.28 12.43
N VAL A 111 2.23 7.11 12.87
CA VAL A 111 2.61 6.53 14.15
C VAL A 111 4.11 6.30 14.21
N LYS A 112 4.70 6.69 15.34
CA LYS A 112 6.11 6.44 15.64
C LYS A 112 6.23 5.51 16.84
N VAL A 113 7.15 4.58 16.78
CA VAL A 113 7.60 3.74 17.90
C VAL A 113 9.10 3.88 17.99
N ALA A 114 9.65 4.10 19.18
CA ALA A 114 11.07 4.42 19.38
C ALA A 114 11.58 5.56 18.45
N GLY A 115 10.76 6.59 18.20
CA GLY A 115 11.09 7.73 17.36
C GLY A 115 11.04 7.46 15.83
N ARG A 116 10.80 6.21 15.40
CA ARG A 116 10.77 5.78 14.00
C ARG A 116 9.33 5.65 13.48
N VAL A 117 9.08 6.16 12.29
CA VAL A 117 7.80 5.95 11.58
C VAL A 117 7.59 4.45 11.32
N ILE A 118 6.38 3.96 11.57
CA ILE A 118 6.04 2.56 11.31
C ILE A 118 5.45 2.40 9.92
N LEU A 119 6.19 1.68 9.08
CA LEU A 119 5.76 1.26 7.76
C LEU A 119 5.35 -0.21 7.79
N LEU A 120 4.39 -0.56 6.96
CA LEU A 120 3.93 -1.93 6.74
C LEU A 120 4.16 -2.29 5.29
N GLY A 121 4.67 -3.50 5.04
CA GLY A 121 4.86 -4.03 3.69
C GLY A 121 4.28 -5.43 3.57
N ASP A 122 3.51 -5.69 2.51
CA ASP A 122 3.01 -7.04 2.23
C ASP A 122 2.57 -7.20 0.77
N HIS A 123 2.37 -8.45 0.34
CA HIS A 123 1.87 -8.81 -0.96
C HIS A 123 0.40 -9.23 -0.91
N ILE A 124 -0.35 -8.84 -1.94
CA ILE A 124 -1.67 -9.41 -2.20
C ILE A 124 -1.71 -10.07 -3.58
N LYS A 125 -2.32 -11.24 -3.66
CA LYS A 125 -2.48 -12.04 -4.87
C LYS A 125 -3.92 -11.89 -5.38
N ILE A 126 -4.08 -11.33 -6.58
CA ILE A 126 -5.39 -11.01 -7.16
C ILE A 126 -5.63 -11.85 -8.40
N PRO A 127 -6.68 -12.70 -8.42
CA PRO A 127 -7.05 -13.48 -9.60
C PRO A 127 -7.38 -12.57 -10.78
N LYS A 128 -6.94 -12.97 -11.97
CA LYS A 128 -7.20 -12.28 -13.24
C LYS A 128 -7.50 -13.29 -14.35
N GLU A 129 -8.65 -13.17 -14.97
CA GLU A 129 -9.13 -14.12 -15.98
C GLU A 129 -8.76 -13.74 -17.42
N GLY A 130 -8.23 -12.55 -17.62
CA GLY A 130 -7.93 -12.00 -18.94
C GLY A 130 -6.77 -12.69 -19.64
N ARG A 131 -7.05 -13.53 -20.65
CA ARG A 131 -6.02 -14.30 -21.37
C ARG A 131 -5.04 -13.44 -22.20
N ARG A 132 -5.34 -12.15 -22.41
CA ARG A 132 -4.51 -11.15 -23.12
C ARG A 132 -4.17 -9.96 -22.23
N MET A 133 -4.19 -10.15 -20.93
CA MET A 133 -3.78 -9.14 -19.94
C MET A 133 -2.27 -9.29 -19.69
N PRO A 134 -1.50 -8.20 -19.72
CA PRO A 134 -0.05 -8.28 -19.51
C PRO A 134 0.32 -8.63 -18.07
N GLY A 135 1.27 -9.54 -17.91
CA GLY A 135 1.90 -9.86 -16.61
C GLY A 135 1.12 -10.84 -15.74
N ILE A 136 0.13 -11.56 -16.28
CA ILE A 136 -0.51 -12.68 -15.56
C ILE A 136 0.51 -13.80 -15.37
N GLN A 137 0.53 -14.37 -14.17
CA GLN A 137 1.35 -15.50 -13.78
C GLN A 137 0.55 -16.49 -12.94
N ILE A 138 1.02 -17.73 -12.83
CA ILE A 138 0.49 -18.70 -11.87
C ILE A 138 1.08 -18.37 -10.51
N VAL A 139 0.22 -18.18 -9.53
CA VAL A 139 0.59 -17.79 -8.17
C VAL A 139 0.01 -18.79 -7.18
N HIS A 140 0.86 -19.30 -6.29
CA HIS A 140 0.44 -20.15 -5.18
C HIS A 140 -0.31 -19.30 -4.14
N GLN A 141 -1.48 -19.75 -3.71
CA GLN A 141 -2.23 -19.19 -2.58
C GLN A 141 -1.87 -19.93 -1.30
N GLU A 142 -1.52 -19.20 -0.26
CA GLU A 142 -1.20 -19.76 1.06
C GLU A 142 -2.46 -19.78 1.98
N SER A 143 -3.58 -19.25 1.51
CA SER A 143 -4.83 -19.16 2.30
C SER A 143 -5.63 -20.46 2.19
N GLU A 144 -5.76 -21.17 3.29
CA GLU A 144 -6.54 -22.40 3.41
C GLU A 144 -8.06 -22.21 3.25
N ASN A 145 -8.58 -20.98 3.43
CA ASN A 145 -10.00 -20.68 3.47
C ASN A 145 -10.58 -20.09 2.18
N SER A 146 -9.84 -20.08 1.10
CA SER A 146 -10.39 -19.59 -0.16
C SER A 146 -11.08 -20.75 -0.89
N GLY A 147 -12.34 -20.63 -1.24
CA GLY A 147 -13.02 -21.56 -2.16
C GLY A 147 -12.38 -21.60 -3.57
N LYS A 148 -11.10 -21.26 -3.68
CA LYS A 148 -10.24 -21.27 -4.85
C LYS A 148 -9.16 -22.32 -4.66
N GLY A 149 -8.68 -22.88 -5.77
CA GLY A 149 -7.58 -23.85 -5.74
C GLY A 149 -6.28 -23.26 -5.18
N GLU A 150 -5.36 -24.13 -4.79
CA GLU A 150 -4.02 -23.81 -4.27
C GLU A 150 -3.23 -22.82 -5.18
N TYR A 151 -3.48 -22.89 -6.48
CA TYR A 151 -2.88 -22.01 -7.47
C TYR A 151 -3.95 -21.18 -8.17
N ILE A 152 -3.63 -19.91 -8.46
CA ILE A 152 -4.47 -19.01 -9.25
C ILE A 152 -3.67 -18.37 -10.38
N GLU A 153 -4.36 -18.09 -11.48
CA GLU A 153 -3.85 -17.17 -12.50
C GLU A 153 -4.15 -15.74 -12.09
N GLY A 154 -3.12 -14.90 -11.96
CA GLY A 154 -3.35 -13.55 -11.47
C GLY A 154 -2.12 -12.65 -11.43
N HIS A 155 -2.28 -11.56 -10.71
CA HIS A 155 -1.22 -10.60 -10.43
C HIS A 155 -0.86 -10.62 -8.95
N ILE A 156 0.44 -10.41 -8.66
CA ILE A 156 0.95 -10.09 -7.34
C ILE A 156 1.09 -8.58 -7.25
N HIS A 157 0.57 -7.99 -6.18
CA HIS A 157 0.75 -6.59 -5.86
C HIS A 157 1.48 -6.45 -4.53
N ALA A 158 2.49 -5.59 -4.50
CA ALA A 158 3.14 -5.16 -3.28
C ALA A 158 2.55 -3.83 -2.84
N GLN A 159 2.30 -3.67 -1.55
CA GLN A 159 1.88 -2.40 -0.97
C GLN A 159 2.78 -2.02 0.18
N VAL A 160 3.12 -0.73 0.24
CA VAL A 160 3.73 -0.09 1.40
C VAL A 160 2.73 0.92 1.96
N SER A 161 2.53 0.85 3.27
CA SER A 161 1.59 1.71 3.99
C SER A 161 2.26 2.31 5.22
N ALA A 162 1.81 3.48 5.68
CA ALA A 162 2.12 3.98 7.01
C ALA A 162 1.03 3.58 8.02
N VAL A 163 1.40 3.43 9.28
CA VAL A 163 0.42 3.31 10.37
C VAL A 163 -0.01 4.71 10.79
N VAL A 164 -1.31 4.92 10.89
CA VAL A 164 -1.94 6.12 11.44
C VAL A 164 -2.83 5.74 12.61
N SER A 165 -2.98 6.62 13.61
CA SER A 165 -3.77 6.32 14.81
C SER A 165 -4.48 7.56 15.33
N LYS A 166 -5.68 7.36 15.87
CA LYS A 166 -6.44 8.36 16.62
C LYS A 166 -7.29 7.67 17.66
N GLU A 167 -7.26 8.17 18.90
CA GLU A 167 -8.07 7.65 20.01
C GLU A 167 -7.93 6.13 20.19
N GLY A 168 -6.68 5.62 20.10
CA GLY A 168 -6.38 4.20 20.24
C GLY A 168 -6.75 3.31 19.03
N ASN A 169 -7.33 3.87 17.98
CA ASN A 169 -7.69 3.16 16.75
C ASN A 169 -6.62 3.35 15.69
N SER A 170 -5.82 2.31 15.42
CA SER A 170 -4.79 2.33 14.40
C SER A 170 -5.29 1.74 13.07
N ARG A 171 -4.87 2.35 11.94
CA ARG A 171 -5.14 1.88 10.58
C ARG A 171 -3.90 1.94 9.72
N SER A 172 -3.94 1.19 8.64
CA SER A 172 -2.97 1.25 7.56
C SER A 172 -3.41 2.30 6.54
N LEU A 173 -2.56 3.30 6.27
CA LEU A 173 -2.74 4.31 5.23
C LEU A 173 -1.88 3.89 4.02
N PRO A 174 -2.46 3.49 2.89
CA PRO A 174 -1.69 3.06 1.73
C PRO A 174 -0.90 4.23 1.13
N LEU A 175 0.41 4.05 0.97
CA LEU A 175 1.31 5.04 0.41
C LEU A 175 1.65 4.73 -1.04
N ARG A 176 1.95 3.47 -1.36
CA ARG A 176 2.29 3.03 -2.71
C ARG A 176 1.94 1.57 -2.94
N THR A 177 1.35 1.28 -4.09
CA THR A 177 1.00 -0.07 -4.52
C THR A 177 1.53 -0.30 -5.92
N GLU A 178 2.31 -1.36 -6.11
CA GLU A 178 2.87 -1.73 -7.41
C GLU A 178 2.60 -3.19 -7.74
N ARG A 179 2.46 -3.47 -9.04
CA ARG A 179 2.41 -4.84 -9.53
C ARG A 179 3.82 -5.42 -9.59
N GLN A 180 4.01 -6.59 -9.00
CA GLN A 180 5.27 -7.32 -9.03
C GLN A 180 5.16 -8.61 -9.84
N GLN A 181 6.29 -9.10 -10.30
CA GLN A 181 6.39 -10.36 -11.03
C GLN A 181 7.53 -11.20 -10.47
N SER A 182 7.23 -12.49 -10.27
CA SER A 182 8.31 -13.45 -10.01
C SER A 182 9.27 -13.46 -11.20
N PRO A 183 10.58 -13.29 -10.99
CA PRO A 183 11.55 -13.38 -12.06
C PRO A 183 11.58 -14.81 -12.63
N PRO A 184 11.85 -14.99 -13.92
CA PRO A 184 12.12 -16.29 -14.48
C PRO A 184 13.36 -16.89 -13.79
N LYS A 185 13.55 -18.21 -13.91
CA LYS A 185 14.77 -18.86 -13.48
C LYS A 185 15.79 -18.81 -14.62
N ILE A 186 17.07 -18.69 -14.27
CA ILE A 186 18.17 -18.88 -15.21
C ILE A 186 18.15 -20.34 -15.66
N GLU A 187 18.19 -20.56 -16.96
CA GLU A 187 18.15 -21.89 -17.55
C GLU A 187 19.21 -22.80 -16.93
N GLY A 188 18.84 -24.03 -16.62
CA GLY A 188 19.74 -25.00 -15.95
C GLY A 188 20.04 -24.72 -14.47
N THR A 189 19.46 -23.69 -13.87
CA THR A 189 19.71 -23.34 -12.46
C THR A 189 18.41 -23.10 -11.66
N LYS A 190 18.53 -23.08 -10.31
CA LYS A 190 17.44 -22.63 -9.42
C LYS A 190 17.48 -21.13 -9.13
N LYS A 191 18.46 -20.40 -9.67
CA LYS A 191 18.65 -18.96 -9.40
C LYS A 191 17.67 -18.13 -10.20
N PRO A 192 17.10 -17.06 -9.62
CA PRO A 192 16.25 -16.13 -10.33
C PRO A 192 17.09 -15.27 -11.30
N ASP A 193 16.51 -14.98 -12.47
CA ASP A 193 17.03 -13.98 -13.40
C ASP A 193 16.39 -12.62 -13.10
N GLY A 194 17.03 -11.87 -12.20
CA GLY A 194 16.58 -10.56 -11.75
C GLY A 194 16.10 -10.54 -10.28
N ASP A 195 15.50 -9.42 -9.91
CA ASP A 195 15.05 -9.16 -8.55
C ASP A 195 13.92 -10.11 -8.11
N THR A 196 14.14 -10.77 -6.97
CA THR A 196 13.10 -11.60 -6.34
C THR A 196 11.95 -10.72 -5.82
N LEU A 197 10.78 -11.31 -5.54
CA LEU A 197 9.67 -10.59 -4.92
C LEU A 197 10.08 -9.93 -3.58
N VAL A 198 10.98 -10.55 -2.82
CA VAL A 198 11.53 -9.95 -1.60
C VAL A 198 12.33 -8.69 -1.91
N THR A 199 13.24 -8.74 -2.88
CA THR A 199 14.04 -7.58 -3.28
C THR A 199 13.17 -6.47 -3.87
N GLN A 200 12.18 -6.83 -4.72
CA GLN A 200 11.21 -5.88 -5.29
C GLN A 200 10.41 -5.16 -4.19
N MET A 201 9.95 -5.88 -3.15
CA MET A 201 9.25 -5.27 -2.02
C MET A 201 10.15 -4.29 -1.27
N LEU A 202 11.37 -4.67 -0.94
CA LEU A 202 12.28 -3.79 -0.20
C LEU A 202 12.70 -2.57 -1.03
N ASN A 203 12.89 -2.74 -2.34
CA ASN A 203 13.12 -1.61 -3.25
C ASN A 203 11.93 -0.64 -3.22
N LEU A 204 10.69 -1.15 -3.19
CA LEU A 204 9.49 -0.32 -3.06
C LEU A 204 9.48 0.45 -1.73
N VAL A 205 9.82 -0.21 -0.61
CA VAL A 205 9.94 0.47 0.70
C VAL A 205 11.00 1.57 0.65
N VAL A 206 12.16 1.31 0.05
CA VAL A 206 13.24 2.32 -0.10
C VAL A 206 12.75 3.51 -0.95
N VAL A 207 11.99 3.26 -2.02
CA VAL A 207 11.40 4.33 -2.85
C VAL A 207 10.42 5.17 -2.03
N VAL A 208 9.55 4.56 -1.22
CA VAL A 208 8.64 5.28 -0.31
C VAL A 208 9.43 6.11 0.69
N MET A 209 10.50 5.56 1.27
CA MET A 209 11.36 6.27 2.23
C MET A 209 12.03 7.51 1.65
N LYS A 210 12.34 7.54 0.35
CA LYS A 210 12.89 8.73 -0.31
C LYS A 210 11.90 9.91 -0.29
N SER A 211 10.61 9.63 -0.35
CA SER A 211 9.54 10.64 -0.29
C SER A 211 9.17 11.05 1.14
N ILE A 212 9.53 10.24 2.15
CA ILE A 212 9.35 10.60 3.56
C ILE A 212 10.56 11.42 4.01
N LYS A 213 10.39 12.76 4.07
CA LYS A 213 11.47 13.69 4.42
C LYS A 213 11.73 13.68 5.93
N ASN A 214 13.00 13.85 6.31
CA ASN A 214 13.46 14.08 7.69
C ASN A 214 12.95 13.07 8.72
N ALA A 215 12.79 11.79 8.31
CA ALA A 215 12.36 10.73 9.22
C ALA A 215 13.15 9.46 9.01
N THR A 216 13.27 8.71 10.10
CA THR A 216 13.68 7.31 10.10
C THR A 216 12.44 6.43 10.21
N ALA A 217 12.49 5.22 9.70
CA ALA A 217 11.35 4.30 9.77
C ALA A 217 11.78 2.87 10.16
N THR A 218 10.82 2.11 10.65
CA THR A 218 10.91 0.67 10.79
C THR A 218 9.78 0.04 9.96
N VAL A 219 10.12 -0.86 9.03
CA VAL A 219 9.14 -1.62 8.27
C VAL A 219 8.86 -2.97 8.93
N ALA A 220 7.58 -3.25 9.19
CA ALA A 220 7.11 -4.54 9.65
C ALA A 220 6.69 -5.42 8.45
N LEU A 221 7.27 -6.62 8.39
CA LEU A 221 7.08 -7.58 7.30
C LEU A 221 6.74 -8.97 7.86
N ASP A 222 6.12 -9.83 7.03
CA ASP A 222 5.82 -11.20 7.42
C ASP A 222 7.04 -12.15 7.32
N ALA A 223 6.85 -13.42 7.63
CA ALA A 223 7.91 -14.43 7.62
C ALA A 223 8.49 -14.71 6.21
N TYR A 224 7.75 -14.41 5.15
CA TYR A 224 8.23 -14.57 3.77
C TYR A 224 9.46 -13.69 3.49
N PHE A 225 9.56 -12.55 4.18
CA PHE A 225 10.63 -11.57 4.03
C PHE A 225 11.82 -11.79 4.98
N ALA A 226 11.80 -12.81 5.84
CA ALA A 226 12.94 -13.16 6.70
C ALA A 226 14.08 -13.78 5.88
N LYS A 227 14.68 -13.00 5.01
CA LYS A 227 15.77 -13.38 4.10
C LYS A 227 16.90 -12.35 4.13
N ALA A 228 18.14 -12.81 3.95
CA ALA A 228 19.31 -11.94 3.95
C ALA A 228 19.18 -10.78 2.95
N SER A 229 18.61 -11.05 1.76
CA SER A 229 18.38 -10.04 0.72
C SER A 229 17.50 -8.87 1.17
N ALA A 230 16.56 -9.10 2.10
CA ALA A 230 15.74 -8.04 2.67
C ALA A 230 16.59 -7.09 3.54
N PHE A 231 17.40 -7.67 4.43
CA PHE A 231 18.30 -6.90 5.30
C PHE A 231 19.38 -6.15 4.52
N MET A 232 19.92 -6.76 3.44
CA MET A 232 20.89 -6.09 2.56
C MET A 232 20.26 -4.94 1.75
N ALA A 233 18.99 -5.04 1.40
CA ALA A 233 18.31 -3.99 0.65
C ALA A 233 18.14 -2.70 1.47
N ILE A 234 17.84 -2.79 2.76
CA ILE A 234 17.69 -1.60 3.63
C ILE A 234 19.01 -0.90 3.90
N ASP A 235 20.17 -1.58 3.82
CA ASP A 235 21.48 -0.96 4.00
C ASP A 235 21.75 0.14 2.96
N LYS A 236 21.02 0.16 1.85
CA LYS A 236 21.07 1.18 0.79
C LYS A 236 20.25 2.44 1.13
N CYS A 237 19.43 2.38 2.18
CA CYS A 237 18.58 3.50 2.61
C CYS A 237 19.28 4.29 3.72
N VAL A 238 20.20 5.16 3.32
CA VAL A 238 20.99 6.00 4.22
C VAL A 238 20.65 7.48 4.04
N ASP A 239 20.95 8.30 5.05
CA ASP A 239 20.92 9.75 4.97
C ASP A 239 22.23 10.31 4.37
N GLU A 240 22.34 11.63 4.34
CA GLU A 240 23.52 12.36 3.82
C GLU A 240 24.82 12.05 4.59
N ASN A 241 24.69 11.63 5.87
CA ASN A 241 25.81 11.28 6.74
C ASN A 241 26.15 9.78 6.68
N GLY A 242 25.45 8.99 5.85
CA GLY A 242 25.61 7.56 5.74
C GLY A 242 24.92 6.76 6.86
N ALA A 243 24.13 7.41 7.73
CA ALA A 243 23.36 6.73 8.77
C ALA A 243 22.11 6.07 8.18
N ARG A 244 21.82 4.86 8.62
CA ARG A 244 20.69 4.08 8.12
C ARG A 244 19.35 4.71 8.53
N ARG A 245 18.51 4.99 7.55
CA ARG A 245 17.18 5.57 7.74
C ARG A 245 16.06 4.54 7.90
N LEU A 246 16.29 3.28 7.51
CA LEU A 246 15.28 2.23 7.47
C LEU A 246 15.75 1.00 8.23
N GLU A 247 14.90 0.49 9.12
CA GLU A 247 15.08 -0.76 9.85
C GLU A 247 13.97 -1.77 9.52
N ILE A 248 14.20 -3.04 9.80
CA ILE A 248 13.24 -4.14 9.60
C ILE A 248 12.91 -4.79 10.93
N VAL A 249 11.61 -5.10 11.10
CA VAL A 249 11.11 -6.11 12.03
C VAL A 249 10.32 -7.13 11.22
N THR A 250 10.73 -8.40 11.25
CA THR A 250 10.06 -9.47 10.51
C THR A 250 9.94 -10.72 11.38
N ARG A 251 8.94 -11.57 11.08
CA ARG A 251 8.78 -12.86 11.75
C ARG A 251 9.75 -13.88 11.15
N GLY A 252 10.50 -14.57 12.02
CA GLY A 252 11.28 -15.75 11.65
C GLY A 252 10.41 -16.99 11.51
N ARG A 253 10.93 -18.00 10.85
CA ARG A 253 10.35 -19.33 10.82
C ARG A 253 10.68 -20.09 12.10
N ASP A 254 9.94 -21.15 12.38
CA ASP A 254 10.16 -21.97 13.58
C ASP A 254 11.53 -22.68 13.58
N ASP A 255 12.09 -22.95 12.39
CA ASP A 255 13.43 -23.51 12.18
C ASP A 255 14.57 -22.47 12.25
N THR A 256 14.26 -21.22 12.61
CA THR A 256 15.25 -20.13 12.66
C THR A 256 16.32 -20.40 13.72
N VAL A 257 17.59 -20.21 13.28
CA VAL A 257 18.78 -20.48 14.06
C VAL A 257 19.69 -19.27 14.12
N GLY A 258 20.20 -18.95 15.29
CA GLY A 258 21.29 -18.00 15.51
C GLY A 258 22.58 -18.70 15.99
N TYR A 259 23.66 -17.97 15.97
CA TYR A 259 24.97 -18.47 16.46
C TYR A 259 25.55 -17.49 17.47
N MET A 260 26.07 -18.02 18.57
CA MET A 260 26.84 -17.26 19.53
C MET A 260 28.15 -16.74 18.88
N PRO A 261 28.77 -15.70 19.42
CA PRO A 261 30.11 -15.30 19.03
C PRO A 261 31.07 -16.51 19.15
N PRO A 262 32.05 -16.65 18.25
CA PRO A 262 33.02 -17.72 18.37
C PRO A 262 33.87 -17.54 19.63
N CYS A 263 34.12 -18.64 20.36
CA CYS A 263 35.04 -18.61 21.47
C CYS A 263 36.47 -18.29 21.00
N PRO A 264 37.21 -17.45 21.75
CA PRO A 264 38.63 -17.21 21.49
C PRO A 264 39.38 -18.54 21.41
N ARG A 265 40.25 -18.67 20.45
CA ARG A 265 41.00 -19.89 20.25
C ARG A 265 42.08 -20.01 21.33
N PRO A 266 42.23 -21.20 21.97
CA PRO A 266 43.38 -21.46 22.83
C PRO A 266 44.71 -21.31 22.11
N LYS A 267 45.69 -20.68 22.72
CA LYS A 267 47.05 -20.55 22.16
C LYS A 267 47.62 -21.95 21.79
N GLY A 268 48.22 -22.07 20.62
CA GLY A 268 48.89 -23.31 20.18
C GLY A 268 48.03 -24.25 19.30
N LYS A 269 46.74 -24.08 19.17
CA LYS A 269 45.93 -24.91 18.20
C LYS A 269 46.13 -24.45 16.73
N ARG A 270 46.49 -25.40 15.83
CA ARG A 270 46.58 -25.15 14.39
C ARG A 270 45.21 -25.18 13.69
N GLY A 271 45.07 -24.50 12.55
CA GLY A 271 43.89 -24.50 11.68
C GLY A 271 43.19 -23.13 11.66
N ARG A 272 42.16 -22.96 10.83
CA ARG A 272 41.36 -21.71 10.73
C ARG A 272 40.49 -21.53 11.97
N PRO A 273 40.45 -20.35 12.62
CA PRO A 273 39.53 -20.07 13.70
C PRO A 273 38.05 -20.32 13.30
N PRO A 274 37.23 -20.84 14.22
CA PRO A 274 35.79 -21.00 13.92
C PRO A 274 35.16 -19.63 13.63
N LYS A 275 34.37 -19.55 12.58
CA LYS A 275 33.67 -18.33 12.21
C LYS A 275 32.44 -18.06 13.09
N TYR A 276 31.83 -19.11 13.61
CA TYR A 276 30.62 -19.08 14.44
C TYR A 276 30.86 -19.88 15.73
N GLY A 277 30.26 -19.43 16.82
CA GLY A 277 30.20 -20.16 18.09
C GLY A 277 29.12 -21.24 18.09
N SER A 278 28.58 -21.55 19.27
CA SER A 278 27.52 -22.54 19.43
C SER A 278 26.23 -22.16 18.73
N LYS A 279 25.61 -23.16 18.09
CA LYS A 279 24.31 -23.03 17.44
C LYS A 279 23.19 -22.90 18.48
N VAL A 280 22.30 -21.92 18.31
CA VAL A 280 21.12 -21.69 19.13
C VAL A 280 19.88 -21.88 18.26
N SER A 281 19.09 -22.93 18.50
CA SER A 281 17.75 -23.09 17.95
C SER A 281 16.81 -22.19 18.71
N LEU A 282 16.25 -21.17 18.05
CA LEU A 282 15.42 -20.17 18.75
C LEU A 282 14.09 -20.73 19.24
N TRP A 283 13.52 -21.70 18.51
CA TRP A 283 12.30 -22.39 18.94
C TRP A 283 12.47 -23.22 20.20
N ASN A 284 13.67 -23.82 20.40
CA ASN A 284 13.95 -24.62 21.59
C ASN A 284 14.03 -23.78 22.88
N LEU A 285 14.18 -22.44 22.76
CA LEU A 285 14.18 -21.54 23.92
C LEU A 285 12.84 -21.53 24.66
N PHE A 286 11.73 -21.88 23.98
CA PHE A 286 10.42 -22.01 24.62
C PHE A 286 10.32 -23.17 25.62
N ALA A 287 11.29 -24.06 25.68
CA ALA A 287 11.35 -25.11 26.69
C ALA A 287 11.76 -24.58 28.07
N ASP A 288 12.44 -23.42 28.15
CA ASP A 288 12.92 -22.81 29.38
C ASP A 288 12.31 -21.40 29.54
N MET A 289 11.04 -21.38 29.93
CA MET A 289 10.28 -20.11 30.11
C MET A 289 10.75 -19.31 31.33
N GLY A 290 11.50 -19.93 32.27
CA GLY A 290 12.04 -19.25 33.47
C GLY A 290 13.05 -18.14 33.13
N ARG A 291 13.56 -18.11 31.90
CA ARG A 291 14.47 -17.07 31.38
C ARG A 291 13.80 -16.01 30.56
N PHE A 292 12.48 -15.96 30.53
CA PHE A 292 11.71 -14.96 29.79
C PHE A 292 11.34 -13.81 30.72
N SER A 293 11.48 -12.59 30.21
CA SER A 293 10.93 -11.40 30.85
C SER A 293 9.42 -11.31 30.56
N GLU A 294 8.65 -10.67 31.43
CA GLU A 294 7.21 -10.48 31.28
C GLU A 294 6.87 -9.00 31.09
N ALA A 295 5.88 -8.74 30.27
CA ALA A 295 5.29 -7.42 30.10
C ALA A 295 3.79 -7.52 29.77
N THR A 296 3.07 -6.40 29.96
CA THR A 296 1.70 -6.26 29.48
C THR A 296 1.67 -5.19 28.41
N LEU A 297 1.39 -5.59 27.17
CA LEU A 297 1.36 -4.71 26.00
C LEU A 297 -0.07 -4.58 25.47
N THR A 298 -0.40 -3.43 24.90
CA THR A 298 -1.68 -3.24 24.20
C THR A 298 -1.55 -3.79 22.77
N LEU A 299 -1.92 -5.05 22.57
CA LEU A 299 -1.88 -5.71 21.27
C LEU A 299 -3.31 -5.86 20.72
N TYR A 300 -3.51 -5.48 19.44
CA TYR A 300 -4.83 -5.51 18.78
C TYR A 300 -5.93 -4.78 19.57
N GLY A 301 -5.57 -3.73 20.31
CA GLY A 301 -6.49 -2.92 21.13
C GLY A 301 -6.88 -3.57 22.46
N LYS A 302 -6.17 -4.64 22.90
CA LYS A 302 -6.42 -5.33 24.19
C LYS A 302 -5.14 -5.44 24.98
N PRO A 303 -5.19 -5.24 26.34
CA PRO A 303 -4.07 -5.58 27.21
C PRO A 303 -3.76 -7.07 27.07
N THR A 304 -2.54 -7.41 26.74
CA THR A 304 -2.08 -8.78 26.50
C THR A 304 -0.79 -9.01 27.26
N LYS A 305 -0.78 -10.03 28.12
CA LYS A 305 0.45 -10.50 28.77
C LYS A 305 1.33 -11.20 27.74
N VAL A 306 2.58 -10.80 27.67
CA VAL A 306 3.60 -11.38 26.81
C VAL A 306 4.80 -11.80 27.66
N GLN A 307 5.37 -12.93 27.31
CA GLN A 307 6.66 -13.38 27.83
C GLN A 307 7.64 -13.33 26.65
N TYR A 308 8.81 -12.74 26.84
CA TYR A 308 9.78 -12.59 25.76
C TYR A 308 11.21 -12.79 26.23
N ARG A 309 12.06 -13.23 25.32
CA ARG A 309 13.50 -13.32 25.50
C ARG A 309 14.22 -12.68 24.32
N CYS A 310 15.14 -11.77 24.62
CA CYS A 310 15.92 -11.04 23.61
C CYS A 310 17.34 -11.60 23.54
N LEU A 311 17.85 -11.83 22.31
CA LEU A 311 19.22 -12.30 22.06
C LEU A 311 19.77 -11.64 20.80
N ASP A 312 21.02 -11.19 20.89
CA ASP A 312 21.79 -10.70 19.75
C ASP A 312 22.73 -11.82 19.28
N LEU A 313 22.41 -12.42 18.14
CA LEU A 313 23.10 -13.61 17.62
C LEU A 313 23.52 -13.38 16.16
N THR A 314 24.62 -14.00 15.74
CA THR A 314 24.99 -14.01 14.33
C THR A 314 23.98 -14.84 13.54
N TRP A 315 23.34 -14.20 12.57
CA TRP A 315 22.45 -14.86 11.62
C TRP A 315 23.23 -15.25 10.36
N LYS A 316 23.48 -16.56 10.23
CA LYS A 316 24.36 -17.11 9.18
C LYS A 316 24.01 -16.66 7.75
N PRO A 317 22.72 -16.60 7.33
CA PRO A 317 22.40 -16.15 5.96
C PRO A 317 22.86 -14.72 5.65
N LEU A 318 22.94 -13.84 6.65
CA LEU A 318 23.37 -12.46 6.53
C LEU A 318 24.83 -12.26 6.92
N ASP A 319 25.39 -13.23 7.65
CA ASP A 319 26.76 -13.22 8.20
C ASP A 319 27.06 -12.04 9.14
N ARG A 320 26.03 -11.55 9.85
CA ARG A 320 26.15 -10.50 10.86
C ARG A 320 25.17 -10.70 12.02
N VAL A 321 25.39 -9.96 13.10
CA VAL A 321 24.52 -9.97 14.27
C VAL A 321 23.16 -9.39 13.93
N VAL A 322 22.11 -10.05 14.39
CA VAL A 322 20.71 -9.66 14.28
C VAL A 322 20.09 -9.82 15.67
N ARG A 323 19.21 -8.91 16.06
CA ARG A 323 18.44 -9.06 17.30
C ARG A 323 17.26 -9.99 17.07
N PHE A 324 17.18 -11.02 17.91
CA PHE A 324 16.06 -11.96 17.95
C PHE A 324 15.23 -11.70 19.19
N VAL A 325 13.91 -11.57 19.00
CA VAL A 325 12.95 -11.50 20.11
C VAL A 325 12.04 -12.72 20.02
N VAL A 326 12.20 -13.65 20.95
CA VAL A 326 11.39 -14.87 21.08
C VAL A 326 10.23 -14.55 21.99
N VAL A 327 8.98 -14.70 21.51
CA VAL A 327 7.78 -14.20 22.19
C VAL A 327 6.77 -15.32 22.37
N SER A 328 6.22 -15.43 23.58
CA SER A 328 5.09 -16.30 23.93
C SER A 328 3.96 -15.47 24.51
N SER A 329 2.74 -15.69 24.05
CA SER A 329 1.54 -15.00 24.55
C SER A 329 0.30 -15.85 24.33
N SER A 330 -0.87 -15.38 24.77
CA SER A 330 -2.18 -15.98 24.43
C SER A 330 -2.47 -15.99 22.92
N LEU A 331 -1.75 -15.19 22.13
CA LEU A 331 -1.87 -15.12 20.66
C LEU A 331 -0.97 -16.14 19.95
N GLY A 332 -0.19 -16.91 20.71
CA GLY A 332 0.74 -17.91 20.17
C GLY A 332 2.21 -17.58 20.42
N LYS A 333 3.08 -18.39 19.81
CA LYS A 333 4.54 -18.26 19.85
C LYS A 333 5.06 -17.66 18.55
N MET A 334 6.07 -16.80 18.63
CA MET A 334 6.73 -16.23 17.46
C MET A 334 8.18 -15.86 17.73
N ILE A 335 8.96 -15.81 16.70
CA ILE A 335 10.35 -15.34 16.70
C ILE A 335 10.39 -14.11 15.81
N LEU A 336 10.88 -12.98 16.32
CA LEU A 336 11.09 -11.76 15.54
C LEU A 336 12.57 -11.57 15.23
N LEU A 337 12.88 -11.10 14.04
CA LEU A 337 14.20 -10.68 13.60
C LEU A 337 14.16 -9.16 13.42
N CYS A 338 15.07 -8.47 14.09
CA CYS A 338 15.18 -7.00 14.07
C CYS A 338 16.58 -6.61 13.57
N SER A 339 16.63 -5.71 12.60
CA SER A 339 17.91 -5.20 12.10
C SER A 339 18.54 -4.15 13.03
N ASP A 340 17.73 -3.46 13.82
CA ASP A 340 18.18 -2.53 14.86
C ASP A 340 18.53 -3.31 16.15
N LEU A 341 19.80 -3.28 16.54
CA LEU A 341 20.27 -3.93 17.76
C LEU A 341 19.94 -3.13 19.03
N ASN A 342 19.44 -1.90 18.90
CA ASN A 342 19.07 -1.05 20.03
C ASN A 342 17.57 -1.03 20.29
N ILE A 343 16.75 -1.64 19.43
CA ILE A 343 15.29 -1.67 19.59
C ILE A 343 14.91 -2.38 20.91
N ASN A 344 14.01 -1.76 21.69
CA ASN A 344 13.42 -2.44 22.83
C ASN A 344 12.59 -3.64 22.36
N PRO A 345 12.70 -4.84 22.96
CA PRO A 345 11.90 -6.01 22.61
C PRO A 345 10.39 -5.76 22.60
N GLU A 346 9.88 -4.98 23.55
CA GLU A 346 8.45 -4.64 23.62
C GLU A 346 7.99 -3.78 22.44
N ASP A 347 8.85 -2.85 21.99
CA ASP A 347 8.61 -2.05 20.79
C ASP A 347 8.61 -2.94 19.54
N ALA A 348 9.55 -3.88 19.43
CA ALA A 348 9.59 -4.83 18.32
C ALA A 348 8.31 -5.67 18.23
N ILE A 349 7.80 -6.15 19.38
CA ILE A 349 6.53 -6.89 19.47
C ILE A 349 5.37 -6.02 19.01
N THR A 350 5.30 -4.79 19.53
CA THR A 350 4.24 -3.81 19.19
C THR A 350 4.24 -3.50 17.69
N ILE A 351 5.41 -3.21 17.11
CA ILE A 351 5.59 -2.92 15.67
C ILE A 351 5.11 -4.10 14.83
N PHE A 352 5.53 -5.34 15.19
CA PHE A 352 5.10 -6.52 14.43
C PHE A 352 3.59 -6.75 14.50
N CYS A 353 2.96 -6.54 15.67
CA CYS A 353 1.51 -6.68 15.80
C CYS A 353 0.72 -5.65 14.98
N LEU A 354 1.29 -4.46 14.73
CA LEU A 354 0.69 -3.46 13.85
C LEU A 354 0.64 -3.92 12.38
N ARG A 355 1.49 -4.87 11.96
CA ARG A 355 1.54 -5.41 10.59
C ARG A 355 0.17 -5.89 10.10
N PHE A 356 -0.62 -6.51 10.97
CA PHE A 356 -1.96 -7.00 10.60
C PHE A 356 -2.88 -5.92 10.01
N LYS A 357 -2.61 -4.65 10.27
CA LYS A 357 -3.41 -3.53 9.72
C LYS A 357 -3.34 -3.45 8.19
N ILE A 358 -2.29 -3.95 7.55
CA ILE A 358 -2.20 -3.97 6.08
C ILE A 358 -3.19 -4.94 5.46
N GLU A 359 -3.48 -6.07 6.14
CA GLU A 359 -4.47 -7.06 5.68
C GLU A 359 -5.88 -6.44 5.63
N THR A 360 -6.25 -5.64 6.66
CA THR A 360 -7.49 -4.87 6.65
C THR A 360 -7.52 -3.87 5.50
N SER A 361 -6.40 -3.19 5.21
CA SER A 361 -6.30 -2.25 4.09
C SER A 361 -6.46 -2.96 2.74
N PHE A 362 -5.93 -4.17 2.58
CA PHE A 362 -6.15 -4.98 1.38
C PHE A 362 -7.61 -5.38 1.21
N ASP A 363 -8.26 -5.80 2.28
CA ASP A 363 -9.69 -6.14 2.27
C ASP A 363 -10.54 -4.93 1.87
N GLU A 364 -10.31 -3.78 2.49
CA GLU A 364 -10.99 -2.51 2.17
C GLU A 364 -10.78 -2.08 0.72
N GLN A 365 -9.54 -2.18 0.20
CA GLN A 365 -9.24 -1.83 -1.19
C GLN A 365 -9.85 -2.82 -2.18
N LYS A 366 -9.82 -4.12 -1.88
CA LYS A 366 -10.34 -5.17 -2.76
C LYS A 366 -11.85 -5.15 -2.81
N ASN A 367 -12.52 -5.13 -1.64
CA ASN A 367 -13.95 -5.39 -1.53
C ASN A 367 -14.79 -4.11 -1.51
N HIS A 368 -14.22 -2.97 -1.11
CA HIS A 368 -14.97 -1.72 -0.98
C HIS A 368 -14.52 -0.62 -1.94
N ASN A 369 -13.24 -0.53 -2.27
CA ASN A 369 -12.74 0.51 -3.18
C ASN A 369 -12.59 0.05 -4.64
N GLY A 370 -12.69 -1.27 -4.91
CA GLY A 370 -12.44 -1.83 -6.24
C GLY A 370 -11.01 -1.56 -6.73
N GLY A 371 -10.05 -1.50 -5.80
CA GLY A 371 -8.69 -1.06 -6.06
C GLY A 371 -7.89 -1.96 -7.00
N PHE A 372 -8.33 -3.20 -7.11
CA PHE A 372 -7.71 -4.19 -7.99
C PHE A 372 -8.64 -4.64 -9.13
N ALA A 373 -9.73 -3.93 -9.39
CA ALA A 373 -10.78 -4.35 -10.33
C ALA A 373 -10.51 -3.94 -11.80
N TYR A 374 -9.30 -3.51 -12.13
CA TYR A 374 -8.95 -3.16 -13.50
C TYR A 374 -9.05 -4.35 -14.47
N ARG A 375 -9.34 -4.04 -15.75
CA ARG A 375 -9.52 -5.01 -16.85
C ARG A 375 -8.82 -4.54 -18.13
N PHE A 376 -7.56 -4.10 -18.02
CA PHE A 376 -6.79 -3.67 -19.19
C PHE A 376 -6.15 -4.87 -19.87
N TRP A 377 -6.61 -5.14 -21.07
CA TRP A 377 -6.09 -6.18 -21.96
C TRP A 377 -5.82 -5.59 -23.35
N THR A 378 -5.09 -6.31 -24.18
CA THR A 378 -4.77 -5.88 -25.53
C THR A 378 -4.74 -7.06 -26.50
N LYS A 379 -5.30 -6.87 -27.72
CA LYS A 379 -5.27 -7.89 -28.78
C LYS A 379 -3.85 -8.17 -29.31
N TYR A 380 -2.92 -7.25 -29.08
CA TYR A 380 -1.52 -7.37 -29.50
C TYR A 380 -0.68 -8.27 -28.59
N LEU A 381 -1.26 -8.78 -27.54
CA LEU A 381 -0.67 -9.82 -26.73
C LEU A 381 -1.24 -11.18 -27.13
N GLU A 382 -0.37 -12.18 -27.30
CA GLU A 382 -0.81 -13.54 -27.61
C GLU A 382 -1.79 -14.07 -26.58
N LYS A 383 -2.77 -14.84 -27.07
CA LYS A 383 -3.78 -15.45 -26.20
C LYS A 383 -3.13 -16.58 -25.40
N ARG A 384 -2.87 -16.34 -24.13
CA ARG A 384 -2.30 -17.31 -23.21
C ARG A 384 -3.20 -18.55 -23.07
N LYS A 385 -2.60 -19.73 -23.08
CA LYS A 385 -3.26 -20.96 -22.63
C LYS A 385 -3.41 -20.91 -21.10
N ARG A 386 -4.55 -21.30 -20.56
CA ARG A 386 -4.75 -21.34 -19.11
C ARG A 386 -3.82 -22.40 -18.49
N TRP A 387 -3.38 -22.12 -17.27
CA TRP A 387 -2.57 -23.04 -16.46
C TRP A 387 -1.23 -23.45 -17.08
N THR A 388 -0.71 -22.69 -18.01
CA THR A 388 0.63 -22.91 -18.50
C THR A 388 1.64 -22.07 -17.73
N ASN A 389 2.74 -22.70 -17.31
CA ASN A 389 3.87 -22.03 -16.65
C ASN A 389 4.64 -21.05 -17.55
N ASN A 390 4.23 -20.90 -18.81
CA ASN A 390 4.82 -19.92 -19.69
C ASN A 390 4.52 -18.52 -19.16
N SER A 391 5.42 -18.01 -18.30
CA SER A 391 5.61 -16.58 -18.19
C SER A 391 5.65 -16.04 -19.60
N GLN A 392 4.82 -15.05 -19.93
CA GLN A 392 4.89 -14.40 -21.25
C GLN A 392 6.37 -14.06 -21.50
N PRO A 393 6.93 -14.46 -22.65
CA PRO A 393 8.32 -14.12 -22.97
C PRO A 393 8.53 -12.64 -22.75
N LYS A 394 9.60 -12.26 -22.09
CA LYS A 394 10.02 -10.85 -22.04
C LYS A 394 10.41 -10.48 -23.48
N ASP A 395 9.44 -9.97 -24.23
CA ASP A 395 9.76 -9.31 -25.50
C ASP A 395 10.56 -8.05 -25.16
N PRO A 396 11.82 -7.95 -25.59
CA PRO A 396 12.63 -6.75 -25.35
C PRO A 396 12.03 -5.51 -26.01
N ASN A 397 11.22 -5.67 -27.09
CA ASN A 397 10.55 -4.59 -27.80
C ASN A 397 9.04 -4.86 -27.93
N PRO A 398 8.29 -4.83 -26.81
CA PRO A 398 6.87 -5.13 -26.86
C PRO A 398 6.11 -4.06 -27.66
N PRO A 399 5.06 -4.44 -28.41
CA PRO A 399 4.20 -3.48 -29.09
C PRO A 399 3.73 -2.36 -28.17
N LYS A 400 3.64 -1.12 -28.69
CA LYS A 400 3.20 0.06 -27.93
C LYS A 400 1.93 -0.21 -27.11
N GLN A 401 0.96 -0.92 -27.68
CA GLN A 401 -0.32 -1.24 -27.04
C GLN A 401 -0.17 -2.15 -25.82
N VAL A 402 0.88 -2.98 -25.77
CA VAL A 402 1.21 -3.80 -24.59
C VAL A 402 1.81 -2.93 -23.50
N VAL A 403 2.70 -2.00 -23.87
CA VAL A 403 3.27 -1.00 -22.95
C VAL A 403 2.17 -0.13 -22.36
N ASP A 404 1.24 0.38 -23.21
CA ASP A 404 0.12 1.21 -22.78
C ASP A 404 -0.84 0.45 -21.86
N ALA A 405 -1.06 -0.85 -22.07
CA ALA A 405 -1.89 -1.66 -21.18
C ALA A 405 -1.21 -1.89 -19.82
N LYS A 406 0.12 -2.10 -19.77
CA LYS A 406 0.89 -2.19 -18.52
C LYS A 406 0.78 -0.87 -17.75
N ARG A 407 1.02 0.26 -18.43
CA ARG A 407 0.89 1.61 -17.84
C ARG A 407 -0.51 1.85 -17.28
N ALA A 408 -1.55 1.47 -18.02
CA ALA A 408 -2.93 1.63 -17.55
C ALA A 408 -3.21 0.89 -16.25
N ILE A 409 -2.62 -0.29 -16.05
CA ILE A 409 -2.68 -1.03 -14.77
C ILE A 409 -1.99 -0.23 -13.66
N GLU A 410 -0.79 0.28 -13.90
CA GLU A 410 -0.01 1.06 -12.93
C GLU A 410 -0.74 2.34 -12.52
N VAL A 411 -1.28 3.08 -13.50
CA VAL A 411 -2.09 4.29 -13.25
C VAL A 411 -3.34 3.95 -12.44
N TYR A 412 -4.04 2.86 -12.76
CA TYR A 412 -5.22 2.44 -12.02
C TYR A 412 -4.89 2.14 -10.55
N LEU A 413 -3.80 1.43 -10.30
CA LEU A 413 -3.33 1.15 -8.94
C LEU A 413 -2.99 2.44 -8.20
N CYS A 414 -2.34 3.39 -8.85
CA CYS A 414 -2.03 4.69 -8.28
C CYS A 414 -3.30 5.46 -7.89
N MET A 415 -4.27 5.59 -8.81
CA MET A 415 -5.55 6.27 -8.54
C MET A 415 -6.30 5.63 -7.38
N SER A 416 -6.33 4.31 -7.35
CA SER A 416 -6.96 3.52 -6.29
C SER A 416 -6.28 3.70 -4.94
N THR A 417 -4.94 3.70 -4.91
CA THR A 417 -4.14 3.90 -3.69
C THR A 417 -4.38 5.29 -3.10
N ILE A 418 -4.30 6.33 -3.94
CA ILE A 418 -4.56 7.71 -3.55
C ILE A 418 -6.00 7.85 -3.00
N SER A 419 -6.99 7.30 -3.71
CA SER A 419 -8.39 7.37 -3.29
C SER A 419 -8.65 6.66 -1.95
N ALA A 420 -8.05 5.47 -1.73
CA ALA A 420 -8.15 4.74 -0.47
C ALA A 420 -7.48 5.52 0.68
N GLY A 421 -6.36 6.15 0.40
CA GLY A 421 -5.68 7.00 1.37
C GLY A 421 -6.48 8.26 1.71
N ILE A 422 -7.07 8.94 0.73
CA ILE A 422 -7.96 10.08 0.96
C ILE A 422 -9.15 9.66 1.82
N LEU A 423 -9.79 8.52 1.52
CA LEU A 423 -10.89 7.98 2.33
C LEU A 423 -10.46 7.74 3.78
N THR A 424 -9.23 7.24 4.00
CA THR A 424 -8.67 7.06 5.35
C THR A 424 -8.49 8.41 6.05
N ILE A 425 -7.90 9.42 5.40
CA ILE A 425 -7.72 10.76 5.97
C ILE A 425 -9.07 11.37 6.35
N ILE A 426 -10.06 11.30 5.45
CA ILE A 426 -11.41 11.84 5.69
C ILE A 426 -12.09 11.11 6.85
N ALA A 427 -11.92 9.77 6.97
CA ALA A 427 -12.43 8.99 8.10
C ALA A 427 -11.87 9.48 9.44
N PHE A 428 -10.58 9.85 9.48
CA PHE A 428 -9.92 10.36 10.69
C PHE A 428 -10.28 11.82 10.99
N ALA A 429 -10.28 12.67 9.96
CA ALA A 429 -10.54 14.10 10.13
C ALA A 429 -12.02 14.40 10.46
N HIS A 430 -12.95 13.66 9.87
CA HIS A 430 -14.39 13.93 9.92
C HIS A 430 -15.20 12.77 10.53
N ASN A 431 -14.62 11.98 11.43
CA ASN A 431 -15.22 10.77 12.00
C ASN A 431 -16.64 11.00 12.56
N ARG A 432 -16.83 12.06 13.36
CA ARG A 432 -18.14 12.40 13.93
C ARG A 432 -19.18 12.75 12.87
N GLN A 433 -18.77 13.53 11.86
CA GLN A 433 -19.63 13.95 10.76
C GLN A 433 -20.06 12.76 9.90
N ILE A 434 -19.14 11.82 9.62
CA ILE A 434 -19.43 10.60 8.86
C ILE A 434 -20.41 9.72 9.62
N TRP A 435 -20.17 9.47 10.91
CA TRP A 435 -21.08 8.67 11.73
C TRP A 435 -22.48 9.28 11.89
N GLY A 436 -22.57 10.62 11.95
CA GLY A 436 -23.85 11.33 12.04
C GLY A 436 -24.67 11.31 10.75
N ARG A 437 -24.01 11.09 9.59
CA ARG A 437 -24.65 11.08 8.26
C ARG A 437 -24.73 9.70 7.61
N PHE A 438 -24.12 8.68 8.22
CA PHE A 438 -24.11 7.33 7.66
C PHE A 438 -25.53 6.79 7.50
N PRO A 439 -25.98 6.50 6.26
CA PRO A 439 -27.36 6.11 5.98
C PRO A 439 -27.67 4.66 6.30
N GLY A 440 -26.62 3.83 6.43
CA GLY A 440 -26.74 2.40 6.59
C GLY A 440 -26.85 1.97 8.04
N TRP A 441 -27.06 0.67 8.22
CA TRP A 441 -27.02 0.00 9.51
C TRP A 441 -25.79 -0.92 9.59
N ILE A 442 -25.09 -0.89 10.73
CA ILE A 442 -24.04 -1.88 11.04
C ILE A 442 -24.27 -2.41 12.46
N LYS A 443 -24.10 -3.72 12.62
CA LYS A 443 -24.35 -4.42 13.89
C LYS A 443 -23.48 -3.87 15.05
N THR A 444 -22.28 -3.39 14.76
CA THR A 444 -21.32 -2.99 15.78
C THR A 444 -20.58 -1.72 15.40
N ARG A 445 -20.86 -0.62 16.10
CA ARG A 445 -20.06 0.62 16.05
C ARG A 445 -18.98 0.55 17.12
N ARG A 446 -17.98 -0.34 16.95
CA ARG A 446 -16.94 -0.58 17.97
C ARG A 446 -15.80 0.45 17.99
N THR A 447 -15.66 1.25 16.94
CA THR A 447 -14.56 2.21 16.82
C THR A 447 -15.07 3.61 16.55
N SER A 448 -14.39 4.61 17.10
CA SER A 448 -14.70 6.03 16.82
C SER A 448 -14.39 6.40 15.36
N ILE A 449 -13.48 5.67 14.71
CA ILE A 449 -13.08 5.91 13.32
C ILE A 449 -13.90 5.01 12.37
N PRO A 450 -14.68 5.57 11.45
CA PRO A 450 -15.46 4.81 10.49
C PRO A 450 -14.57 4.04 9.50
N SER A 451 -15.01 2.87 9.03
CA SER A 451 -14.31 2.12 7.98
C SER A 451 -14.33 2.87 6.64
N ILE A 452 -13.45 2.48 5.71
CA ILE A 452 -13.49 3.01 4.33
C ILE A 452 -14.88 2.77 3.70
N ALA A 453 -15.50 1.61 3.95
CA ALA A 453 -16.84 1.31 3.45
C ALA A 453 -17.90 2.31 3.96
N VAL A 454 -17.92 2.58 5.26
CA VAL A 454 -18.85 3.56 5.88
C VAL A 454 -18.59 4.96 5.37
N THR A 455 -17.31 5.37 5.30
CA THR A 455 -16.91 6.69 4.80
C THR A 455 -17.35 6.89 3.36
N LYS A 456 -17.08 5.90 2.51
CA LYS A 456 -17.42 5.91 1.10
C LYS A 456 -18.93 5.96 0.85
N GLU A 457 -19.71 5.16 1.58
CA GLU A 457 -21.16 5.16 1.47
C GLU A 457 -21.77 6.52 1.85
N THR A 458 -21.27 7.11 2.94
CA THR A 458 -21.70 8.46 3.37
C THR A 458 -21.38 9.51 2.32
N LEU A 459 -20.14 9.49 1.78
CA LEU A 459 -19.74 10.43 0.73
C LEU A 459 -20.56 10.22 -0.56
N ALA A 460 -20.79 8.97 -0.97
CA ALA A 460 -21.58 8.67 -2.17
C ALA A 460 -23.02 9.19 -2.07
N GLN A 461 -23.62 9.14 -0.88
CA GLN A 461 -24.95 9.69 -0.63
C GLN A 461 -24.96 11.22 -0.64
N ASP A 462 -24.00 11.86 -0.01
CA ASP A 462 -23.94 13.33 0.13
C ASP A 462 -23.47 14.02 -1.15
N PHE A 463 -22.82 13.32 -2.06
CA PHE A 463 -22.17 13.90 -3.24
C PHE A 463 -23.10 14.65 -4.18
N PRO A 464 -24.30 14.15 -4.55
CA PRO A 464 -25.23 14.90 -5.41
C PRO A 464 -25.69 16.23 -4.82
N VAL A 465 -25.89 16.27 -3.51
CA VAL A 465 -26.26 17.51 -2.79
C VAL A 465 -25.08 18.48 -2.79
N PHE A 466 -23.87 17.99 -2.59
CA PHE A 466 -22.65 18.78 -2.63
C PHE A 466 -22.43 19.44 -4.01
N LEU A 467 -22.57 18.69 -5.09
CA LEU A 467 -22.45 19.22 -6.46
C LEU A 467 -23.40 20.40 -6.75
N LYS A 468 -24.63 20.29 -6.28
CA LYS A 468 -25.65 21.36 -6.44
C LYS A 468 -25.35 22.57 -5.56
N LYS A 469 -24.91 22.35 -4.31
CA LYS A 469 -24.71 23.40 -3.33
C LYS A 469 -23.44 24.23 -3.54
N TYR A 470 -22.40 23.63 -4.14
CA TYR A 470 -21.09 24.26 -4.31
C TYR A 470 -20.59 24.23 -5.76
N PRO A 471 -21.38 24.72 -6.75
CA PRO A 471 -21.02 24.66 -8.18
C PRO A 471 -19.75 25.43 -8.53
N HIS A 472 -19.37 26.42 -7.69
CA HIS A 472 -18.19 27.26 -7.86
C HIS A 472 -16.89 26.56 -7.46
N LEU A 473 -16.94 25.46 -6.69
CA LEU A 473 -15.73 24.74 -6.36
C LEU A 473 -15.14 24.07 -7.60
N PRO A 474 -13.80 24.09 -7.79
CA PRO A 474 -13.17 23.56 -8.99
C PRO A 474 -13.58 22.12 -9.32
N LEU A 475 -13.65 21.25 -8.32
CA LEU A 475 -14.07 19.86 -8.51
C LEU A 475 -15.53 19.77 -9.01
N CYS A 476 -16.44 20.53 -8.43
CA CYS A 476 -17.85 20.55 -8.84
C CYS A 476 -18.02 21.13 -10.25
N PHE A 477 -17.34 22.23 -10.54
CA PHE A 477 -17.35 22.85 -11.87
C PHE A 477 -16.86 21.87 -12.95
N ILE A 478 -15.73 21.18 -12.70
CA ILE A 478 -15.14 20.22 -13.62
C ILE A 478 -16.08 19.05 -13.89
N ILE A 479 -16.74 18.52 -12.90
CA ILE A 479 -17.66 17.38 -13.00
C ILE A 479 -18.95 17.81 -13.70
N ASN A 480 -19.57 18.93 -13.26
CA ASN A 480 -20.82 19.44 -13.83
C ASN A 480 -20.68 19.79 -15.33
N ALA A 481 -19.52 20.32 -15.74
CA ALA A 481 -19.24 20.61 -17.15
C ALA A 481 -19.14 19.36 -18.07
N ARG A 482 -19.18 18.16 -17.47
CA ARG A 482 -19.07 16.87 -18.16
C ARG A 482 -20.26 15.94 -17.87
N HIS A 483 -21.31 16.45 -17.27
CA HIS A 483 -22.55 15.71 -17.12
C HIS A 483 -23.20 15.44 -18.49
N ARG A 484 -23.92 14.34 -18.57
CA ARG A 484 -24.80 14.06 -19.72
C ARG A 484 -25.84 15.19 -19.82
N SER A 485 -26.00 15.77 -21.01
CA SER A 485 -27.09 16.74 -21.25
C SER A 485 -28.44 16.02 -21.15
N ILE A 486 -29.43 16.73 -20.58
CA ILE A 486 -30.76 16.16 -20.34
C ILE A 486 -31.50 15.86 -21.64
N ASP A 487 -31.10 16.48 -22.73
CA ASP A 487 -31.73 16.32 -24.04
C ASP A 487 -31.62 14.89 -24.64
N PHE A 488 -30.63 14.10 -24.23
CA PHE A 488 -30.48 12.70 -24.62
C PHE A 488 -31.48 11.70 -23.99
N LEU A 489 -32.25 12.12 -22.97
CA LEU A 489 -33.20 11.23 -22.29
C LEU A 489 -34.51 11.04 -23.10
N TYR A 490 -34.72 11.80 -24.16
CA TYR A 490 -35.95 11.74 -24.99
C TYR A 490 -35.77 11.07 -26.35
N GLU A 491 -34.54 10.83 -26.82
CA GLU A 491 -34.28 10.18 -28.13
C GLU A 491 -34.31 8.65 -28.08
N ASP A 492 -34.15 8.02 -26.89
CA ASP A 492 -34.18 6.55 -26.76
C ASP A 492 -35.61 5.98 -26.49
N VAL A 493 -36.68 6.76 -26.66
CA VAL A 493 -38.07 6.35 -26.39
C VAL A 493 -38.98 6.61 -27.60
N VAL A 494 -38.43 6.62 -28.82
CA VAL A 494 -39.24 6.63 -30.02
C VAL A 494 -38.94 5.40 -30.88
#